data_56d1fc51117f8c6bc3b0de3e044cbe19
#
_entry.id   56d1fc51117f8c6bc3b0de3e044cbe19
#
_cell.length_a   1.000
_cell.length_b   1.000
_cell.length_c   1.000
_cell.angle_alpha   90.00
_cell.angle_beta   90.00
_cell.angle_gamma   90.00
#
_symmetry.space_group_name_H-M   'P 1'
#
loop_
_entity.id
_entity.type
_entity.pdbx_description
1 polymer ?
#
loop_
_entity_poly.entity_id
_entity_poly.type
_entity_poly.pdbx_seq_one_letter_code
_entity_poly.pdbx_strand_id
1 'polypeptide(L)' 'MKVKYFSDTDTALLEFTDNPVAETKEISENIYADLDQQGNLVSMTIEHARTNARLDEFSYQEVQNPSRT' A
#
# COMPACT_ATOMS: atom_id res chain seq x y z
N MET A 1 2.10 -6.41 7.84
CA MET A 1 1.30 -5.72 6.81
C MET A 1 -0.15 -6.15 6.88
N LYS A 2 -1.06 -5.22 6.69
CA LYS A 2 -2.48 -5.50 6.74
C LYS A 2 -3.16 -4.86 5.54
N VAL A 3 -4.07 -5.59 4.90
CA VAL A 3 -4.84 -5.05 3.78
C VAL A 3 -6.30 -5.00 4.20
N LYS A 4 -6.91 -3.83 4.07
CA LYS A 4 -8.33 -3.60 4.34
C LYS A 4 -8.99 -3.14 3.05
N TYR A 5 -10.15 -3.72 2.75
CA TYR A 5 -10.91 -3.27 1.60
C TYR A 5 -12.29 -2.81 2.05
N PHE A 6 -12.63 -1.59 1.68
CA PHE A 6 -13.90 -0.96 2.00
C PHE A 6 -14.79 -1.02 0.77
N SER A 7 -15.72 -1.95 0.78
CA SER A 7 -16.53 -2.23 -0.42
C SER A 7 -17.50 -1.11 -0.76
N ASP A 8 -17.92 -0.33 0.23
CA ASP A 8 -18.88 0.76 -0.01
C ASP A 8 -18.24 1.92 -0.78
N THR A 9 -16.95 2.12 -0.65
CA THR A 9 -16.23 3.17 -1.37
C THR A 9 -15.26 2.63 -2.41
N ASP A 10 -15.13 1.32 -2.51
CA ASP A 10 -14.16 0.67 -3.41
C ASP A 10 -12.74 1.17 -3.15
N THR A 11 -12.37 1.22 -1.88
CA THR A 11 -11.07 1.73 -1.44
C THR A 11 -10.29 0.62 -0.75
N ALA A 12 -9.04 0.44 -1.12
CA ALA A 12 -8.12 -0.48 -0.43
C ALA A 12 -7.11 0.32 0.38
N LEU A 13 -6.88 -0.12 1.60
CA LEU A 13 -5.87 0.46 2.48
C LEU A 13 -4.86 -0.61 2.83
N LEU A 14 -3.61 -0.36 2.48
CA LEU A 14 -2.49 -1.25 2.80
C LEU A 14 -1.69 -0.61 3.92
N GLU A 15 -1.67 -1.26 5.08
CA GLU A 15 -0.98 -0.74 6.26
C GLU A 15 0.32 -1.51 6.45
N PHE A 16 1.44 -0.81 6.38
CA PHE A 16 2.77 -1.42 6.48
C PHE A 16 3.36 -1.27 7.87
N THR A 17 3.08 -0.16 8.54
CA THR A 17 3.48 0.10 9.93
C THR A 17 2.34 0.81 10.64
N ASP A 18 2.48 0.99 11.95
CA ASP A 18 1.54 1.77 12.74
C ASP A 18 2.14 3.11 13.19
N ASN A 19 3.21 3.54 12.53
CA ASN A 19 3.83 4.83 12.82
C ASN A 19 2.86 5.97 12.49
N PRO A 20 2.95 7.10 13.20
CA PRO A 20 2.13 8.26 12.86
C PRO A 20 2.45 8.79 11.47
N VAL A 21 1.41 9.19 10.76
CA VAL A 21 1.55 9.76 9.43
C VAL A 21 1.93 11.23 9.57
N ALA A 22 3.02 11.62 8.92
CA ALA A 22 3.47 13.01 8.89
C ALA A 22 3.13 13.70 7.56
N GLU A 23 3.04 12.93 6.48
CA GLU A 23 2.80 13.48 5.15
C GLU A 23 2.08 12.46 4.28
N THR A 24 1.15 12.93 3.46
CA THR A 24 0.49 12.10 2.44
C THR A 24 0.85 12.66 1.08
N LYS A 25 1.34 11.79 0.21
CA LYS A 25 1.70 12.16 -1.15
C LYS A 25 0.77 11.49 -2.14
N GLU A 26 0.30 12.26 -3.11
CA GLU A 26 -0.45 11.71 -4.24
C GLU A 26 0.53 11.13 -5.24
N ILE A 27 0.47 9.81 -5.42
CA ILE A 27 1.31 9.12 -6.39
C ILE A 27 0.69 9.22 -7.77
N SER A 28 -0.63 9.03 -7.84
CA SER A 28 -1.40 9.17 -9.06
C SER A 28 -2.82 9.54 -8.66
N GLU A 29 -3.70 9.67 -9.65
CA GLU A 29 -5.08 10.07 -9.41
C GLU A 29 -5.79 9.19 -8.38
N ASN A 30 -5.43 7.91 -8.31
CA ASN A 30 -6.13 6.97 -7.44
C ASN A 30 -5.24 6.37 -6.35
N ILE A 31 -3.99 6.81 -6.23
CA ILE A 31 -3.03 6.19 -5.32
C ILE A 31 -2.36 7.25 -4.46
N TYR A 32 -2.41 7.04 -3.14
CA TYR A 32 -1.80 7.94 -2.16
C TYR A 32 -0.88 7.13 -1.26
N ALA A 33 0.25 7.72 -0.89
CA ALA A 33 1.22 7.12 0.02
C ALA A 33 1.33 7.98 1.28
N ASP A 34 1.19 7.35 2.43
CA ASP A 34 1.37 8.00 3.72
C ASP A 34 2.76 7.72 4.24
N LEU A 35 3.47 8.77 4.65
CA LEU A 35 4.86 8.69 5.09
C LEU A 35 4.99 9.20 6.52
N ASP A 36 5.94 8.64 7.26
CA ASP A 36 6.26 9.12 8.59
C ASP A 36 7.27 10.28 8.51
N GLN A 37 7.73 10.77 9.68
CA GLN A 37 8.62 11.91 9.73
C GLN A 37 9.97 11.64 9.06
N GLN A 38 10.38 10.38 9.01
CA GLN A 38 11.66 10.02 8.40
C GLN A 38 11.50 9.72 6.90
N GLY A 39 10.28 9.83 6.36
CA GLY A 39 10.02 9.54 4.96
C GLY A 39 9.78 8.07 4.65
N ASN A 40 9.58 7.25 5.68
CA ASN A 40 9.29 5.84 5.50
C ASN A 40 7.81 5.62 5.23
N LEU A 41 7.50 4.58 4.45
CA LEU A 41 6.13 4.27 4.07
C LEU A 41 5.36 3.70 5.25
N VAL A 42 4.24 4.35 5.59
CA VAL A 42 3.34 3.89 6.64
C VAL A 42 2.19 3.10 6.04
N SER A 43 1.52 3.66 5.04
CA SER A 43 0.38 3.02 4.42
C SER A 43 0.19 3.53 3.00
N MET A 44 -0.63 2.82 2.23
CA MET A 44 -1.04 3.26 0.90
C MET A 44 -2.55 3.13 0.77
N THR A 45 -3.16 4.11 0.11
CA THR A 45 -4.59 4.10 -0.20
C THR A 45 -4.76 3.99 -1.70
N ILE A 46 -5.58 3.06 -2.14
CA ILE A 46 -5.90 2.87 -3.56
C ILE A 46 -7.41 3.08 -3.71
N GLU A 47 -7.78 4.14 -4.42
CA GLU A 47 -9.17 4.42 -4.76
C GLU A 47 -9.54 3.69 -6.05
N HIS A 48 -10.83 3.37 -6.22
CA HIS A 48 -11.31 2.55 -7.33
C HIS A 48 -10.50 1.27 -7.41
N ALA A 49 -10.38 0.60 -6.26
CA ALA A 49 -9.36 -0.42 -6.07
C ALA A 49 -9.59 -1.64 -6.95
N ARG A 50 -10.85 -2.03 -7.17
CA ARG A 50 -11.12 -3.20 -8.00
C ARG A 50 -10.75 -3.01 -9.47
N THR A 51 -10.76 -1.76 -9.92
CA THR A 51 -10.33 -1.44 -11.28
C THR A 51 -8.81 -1.40 -11.39
N ASN A 52 -8.14 -0.98 -10.30
CA ASN A 52 -6.71 -0.72 -10.31
C ASN A 52 -5.86 -1.87 -9.76
N ALA A 53 -6.46 -2.85 -9.08
CA ALA A 53 -5.70 -3.92 -8.44
C ALA A 53 -6.52 -5.18 -8.30
N ARG A 54 -5.82 -6.33 -8.23
CA ARG A 54 -6.43 -7.63 -7.94
C ARG A 54 -6.46 -7.80 -6.42
N LEU A 55 -7.60 -7.53 -5.80
CA LEU A 55 -7.73 -7.57 -4.35
C LEU A 55 -8.11 -8.94 -3.80
N ASP A 56 -8.57 -9.83 -4.67
CA ASP A 56 -8.93 -11.18 -4.29
C ASP A 56 -7.73 -12.12 -4.28
N GLU A 57 -6.58 -11.61 -4.65
CA GLU A 57 -5.35 -12.37 -4.70
C GLU A 57 -4.23 -11.55 -4.08
N PHE A 58 -3.74 -12.00 -2.95
CA PHE A 58 -2.64 -11.34 -2.28
C PHE A 58 -1.62 -12.40 -1.85
N SER A 59 -0.36 -12.14 -2.17
CA SER A 59 0.70 -13.05 -1.75
C SER A 59 1.96 -12.26 -1.40
N TYR A 60 2.76 -12.84 -0.53
CA TYR A 60 4.07 -12.31 -0.20
C TYR A 60 5.10 -13.40 -0.53
N GLN A 61 6.12 -13.03 -1.24
CA GLN A 61 7.17 -13.95 -1.60
C GLN A 61 8.52 -13.25 -1.48
N GLU A 62 9.39 -13.80 -0.65
CA GLU A 62 10.76 -13.31 -0.56
C GLU A 62 11.60 -14.09 -1.55
N VAL A 63 12.22 -13.39 -2.49
CA VAL A 63 13.00 -14.00 -3.54
C VAL A 63 14.47 -13.76 -3.26
N GLN A 64 15.24 -14.84 -3.19
CA GLN A 64 16.68 -14.78 -3.05
C GLN A 64 17.32 -15.03 -4.39
N ASN A 65 18.40 -14.31 -4.65
CA ASN A 65 19.13 -14.46 -5.91
C ASN A 65 20.60 -14.68 -5.62
N PRO A 66 21.00 -15.92 -5.31
CA PRO A 66 22.38 -16.21 -4.93
C PRO A 66 23.38 -16.02 -6.06
N SER A 67 22.93 -15.93 -7.30
CA SER A 67 23.83 -15.72 -8.44
C SER A 67 24.29 -14.29 -8.58
N ARG A 68 23.88 -13.41 -7.72
CA ARG A 68 24.22 -11.99 -7.79
C ARG A 68 25.48 -11.62 -7.03
N THR A 69 26.27 -12.50 -6.77
CA THR A 69 27.54 -12.24 -6.06
C THR A 69 28.56 -11.57 -6.96
#